data_d4831c793637f3f30f2f0ecf8238a941
#
_entry.id   d4831c793637f3f30f2f0ecf8238a941
#
_cell.length_a   1.000
_cell.length_b   1.000
_cell.length_c   1.000
_cell.angle_alpha   90.00
_cell.angle_beta   90.00
_cell.angle_gamma   90.00
#
_symmetry.space_group_name_H-M   'P 1'
#
loop_
_entity.id
_entity.type
_entity.pdbx_description
1 polymer ?
#
loop_
_entity_poly.entity_id
_entity_poly.type
_entity_poly.pdbx_seq_one_letter_code
_entity_poly.pdbx_strand_id
1 'polypeptide(L)'
;MDLLADCPTRLAFDLVANTWNPVVVWALRHGPRRHGELRRTIGGISAKVLTETVRRLEFDGLVERREGAYALTPLGETLLEPIEGFGRWAAEHGDDVVAAQNRVRPA
;
A
#
# COMPACT_ATOMS: atom_id res chain seq x y z
N MET A 1 -10.04 -4.76 -24.15
CA MET A 1 -9.78 -3.63 -23.27
C MET A 1 -9.76 -2.37 -24.11
N ASP A 2 -10.75 -1.54 -23.91
CA ASP A 2 -10.96 -0.41 -24.84
C ASP A 2 -10.05 0.77 -24.48
N LEU A 3 -10.29 1.39 -23.34
CA LEU A 3 -9.51 2.54 -22.93
C LEU A 3 -8.85 2.23 -21.57
N LEU A 4 -7.61 2.66 -21.39
CA LEU A 4 -6.93 2.47 -20.11
C LEU A 4 -7.70 3.10 -18.96
N ALA A 5 -8.39 4.21 -19.22
CA ALA A 5 -9.18 4.89 -18.20
C ALA A 5 -10.35 4.06 -17.68
N ASP A 6 -10.85 3.13 -18.46
CA ASP A 6 -12.03 2.34 -18.11
C ASP A 6 -11.71 0.88 -17.78
N CYS A 7 -10.43 0.49 -17.81
CA CYS A 7 -10.06 -0.90 -17.59
C CYS A 7 -9.89 -1.20 -16.10
N PRO A 8 -9.97 -2.50 -15.72
CA PRO A 8 -9.72 -2.91 -14.32
C PRO A 8 -8.34 -2.50 -13.79
N THR A 9 -7.37 -2.34 -14.68
CA THR A 9 -6.02 -1.90 -14.30
C THR A 9 -6.04 -0.51 -13.69
N ARG A 10 -6.91 0.37 -14.18
CA ARG A 10 -7.05 1.71 -13.60
C ARG A 10 -7.53 1.62 -12.15
N LEU A 11 -8.51 0.76 -11.88
CA LEU A 11 -8.97 0.56 -10.50
C LEU A 11 -7.82 0.11 -9.61
N ALA A 12 -7.00 -0.83 -10.09
CA ALA A 12 -5.84 -1.29 -9.34
C ALA A 12 -4.86 -0.16 -9.04
N PHE A 13 -4.61 0.71 -10.02
CA PHE A 13 -3.72 1.85 -9.81
C PHE A 13 -4.32 2.85 -8.82
N ASP A 14 -5.62 3.09 -8.87
CA ASP A 14 -6.28 3.97 -7.91
C ASP A 14 -6.15 3.45 -6.47
N LEU A 15 -6.25 2.14 -6.28
CA LEU A 15 -6.11 1.54 -4.94
C LEU A 15 -4.72 1.72 -4.35
N VAL A 16 -3.69 1.80 -5.19
CA VAL A 16 -2.30 1.95 -4.74
C VAL A 16 -1.73 3.35 -5.01
N ALA A 17 -2.55 4.28 -5.50
CA ALA A 17 -2.11 5.64 -5.83
C ALA A 17 -1.62 6.41 -4.61
N ASN A 18 -2.21 6.16 -3.44
CA ASN A 18 -1.70 6.72 -2.20
C ASN A 18 -0.61 5.79 -1.68
N THR A 19 0.57 6.33 -1.46
CA THR A 19 1.73 5.56 -1.03
C THR A 19 1.45 4.69 0.20
N TRP A 20 0.67 5.19 1.13
CA TRP A 20 0.42 4.47 2.38
C TRP A 20 -0.53 3.30 2.24
N ASN A 21 -1.37 3.25 1.19
CA ASN A 21 -2.30 2.14 1.01
C ASN A 21 -1.58 0.80 0.90
N PRO A 22 -0.63 0.60 -0.04
CA PRO A 22 0.08 -0.67 -0.11
C PRO A 22 0.99 -0.92 1.09
N VAL A 23 1.53 0.15 1.71
CA VAL A 23 2.37 0.01 2.89
C VAL A 23 1.59 -0.59 4.06
N VAL A 24 0.38 -0.09 4.31
CA VAL A 24 -0.48 -0.62 5.39
C VAL A 24 -0.90 -2.06 5.10
N VAL A 25 -1.31 -2.35 3.86
CA VAL A 25 -1.69 -3.72 3.47
C VAL A 25 -0.51 -4.67 3.73
N TRP A 26 0.67 -4.30 3.29
CA TRP A 26 1.88 -5.12 3.49
C TRP A 26 2.22 -5.31 4.97
N ALA A 27 2.06 -4.26 5.77
CA ALA A 27 2.33 -4.31 7.21
C ALA A 27 1.40 -5.27 7.94
N LEU A 28 0.23 -5.56 7.39
CA LEU A 28 -0.74 -6.48 7.98
C LEU A 28 -0.62 -7.92 7.46
N ARG A 29 0.38 -8.22 6.64
CA ARG A 29 0.49 -9.54 5.99
C ARG A 29 0.67 -10.71 6.96
N HIS A 30 1.21 -10.46 8.14
CA HIS A 30 1.45 -11.52 9.14
C HIS A 30 0.33 -11.64 10.17
N GLY A 31 -0.72 -10.87 10.05
CA GLY A 31 -1.87 -10.95 10.93
C GLY A 31 -2.32 -9.62 11.50
N PRO A 32 -3.37 -9.63 12.32
CA PRO A 32 -3.95 -8.41 12.87
C PRO A 32 -2.94 -7.61 13.70
N ARG A 33 -3.08 -6.28 13.66
CA ARG A 33 -2.29 -5.36 14.47
C ARG A 33 -3.17 -4.24 14.97
N ARG A 34 -2.93 -3.82 16.20
CA ARG A 34 -3.58 -2.64 16.75
C ARG A 34 -2.92 -1.39 16.18
N HIS A 35 -3.63 -0.26 16.26
CA HIS A 35 -3.17 1.00 15.68
C HIS A 35 -1.73 1.35 16.09
N GLY A 36 -1.42 1.30 17.37
CA GLY A 36 -0.08 1.61 17.84
C GLY A 36 0.99 0.65 17.34
N GLU A 37 0.68 -0.64 17.29
CA GLU A 37 1.58 -1.66 16.76
C GLU A 37 1.84 -1.45 15.27
N LEU A 38 0.77 -1.19 14.52
CA LEU A 38 0.84 -0.96 13.09
C LEU A 38 1.69 0.27 12.79
N ARG A 39 1.48 1.34 13.55
CA ARG A 39 2.25 2.57 13.40
C ARG A 39 3.75 2.34 13.65
N ARG A 40 4.09 1.57 14.69
CA ARG A 40 5.49 1.23 14.98
C ARG A 40 6.11 0.35 13.91
N THR A 41 5.33 -0.61 13.41
CA THR A 41 5.80 -1.53 12.36
C THR A 41 6.14 -0.77 11.08
N ILE A 42 5.30 0.19 10.70
CA ILE A 42 5.50 0.98 9.48
C ILE A 42 6.64 1.98 9.68
N GLY A 43 6.63 2.72 10.77
CA GLY A 43 7.54 3.84 10.98
C GLY A 43 7.24 5.02 10.05
N GLY A 44 7.52 6.21 10.50
CA GLY A 44 7.41 7.41 9.65
C GLY A 44 6.00 7.84 9.26
N ILE A 45 4.97 7.18 9.74
CA ILE A 45 3.58 7.56 9.48
C ILE A 45 2.98 8.22 10.73
N SER A 46 2.23 9.31 10.54
CA SER A 46 1.54 9.93 11.66
C SER A 46 0.29 9.14 12.04
N ALA A 47 -0.16 9.30 13.28
CA ALA A 47 -1.39 8.66 13.75
C ALA A 47 -2.59 9.08 12.89
N LYS A 48 -2.65 10.36 12.50
CA LYS A 48 -3.73 10.89 11.67
C LYS A 48 -3.75 10.24 10.29
N VAL A 49 -2.60 10.18 9.63
CA VAL A 49 -2.50 9.60 8.28
C VAL A 49 -2.79 8.11 8.32
N LEU A 50 -2.32 7.40 9.34
CA LEU A 50 -2.65 5.98 9.50
C LEU A 50 -4.15 5.77 9.65
N THR A 51 -4.81 6.57 10.50
CA THR A 51 -6.26 6.49 10.69
C THR A 51 -7.00 6.72 9.38
N GLU A 52 -6.60 7.75 8.63
CA GLU A 52 -7.22 8.05 7.33
C GLU A 52 -7.02 6.91 6.33
N THR A 53 -5.81 6.33 6.32
CA THR A 53 -5.47 5.24 5.41
C THR A 53 -6.29 3.99 5.71
N VAL A 54 -6.36 3.57 6.98
CA VAL A 54 -7.13 2.36 7.33
C VAL A 54 -8.62 2.55 7.06
N ARG A 55 -9.15 3.77 7.22
CA ARG A 55 -10.54 4.04 6.89
C ARG A 55 -10.82 3.87 5.41
N ARG A 56 -9.91 4.36 4.55
CA ARG A 56 -10.04 4.14 3.10
C ARG A 56 -9.98 2.66 2.75
N LEU A 57 -9.06 1.93 3.35
CA LEU A 57 -8.91 0.50 3.09
C LEU A 57 -10.09 -0.31 3.61
N GLU A 58 -10.69 0.11 4.73
CA GLU A 58 -11.94 -0.48 5.21
C GLU A 58 -13.08 -0.23 4.22
N PHE A 59 -13.19 0.98 3.71
CA PHE A 59 -14.19 1.35 2.71
C PHE A 59 -14.03 0.52 1.43
N ASP A 60 -12.78 0.25 1.04
CA ASP A 60 -12.48 -0.55 -0.15
C ASP A 60 -12.63 -2.07 0.07
N GLY A 61 -12.92 -2.48 1.30
CA GLY A 61 -13.09 -3.89 1.62
C GLY A 61 -11.79 -4.67 1.76
N LEU A 62 -10.65 -3.99 1.88
CA LEU A 62 -9.34 -4.62 1.97
C LEU A 62 -8.89 -4.88 3.41
N VAL A 63 -9.41 -4.10 4.35
CA VAL A 63 -9.08 -4.18 5.77
C VAL A 63 -10.37 -4.22 6.56
N GLU A 64 -10.37 -4.93 7.68
CA GLU A 64 -11.48 -4.96 8.62
C GLU A 64 -10.97 -4.84 10.05
N ARG A 65 -11.88 -4.50 10.97
CA ARG A 65 -11.56 -4.50 12.39
C ARG A 65 -11.94 -5.83 13.00
N ARG A 66 -11.04 -6.39 13.79
CA ARG A 66 -11.29 -7.61 14.57
C ARG A 66 -10.84 -7.35 16.00
N GLU A 67 -11.80 -7.30 16.93
CA GLU A 67 -11.51 -7.15 18.35
C GLU A 67 -10.53 -5.99 18.65
N GLY A 68 -10.77 -4.84 17.99
CA GLY A 68 -9.95 -3.66 18.19
C GLY A 68 -8.66 -3.60 17.38
N ALA A 69 -8.35 -4.63 16.61
CA ALA A 69 -7.19 -4.66 15.73
C ALA A 69 -7.62 -4.55 14.27
N TYR A 70 -6.73 -4.09 13.42
CA TYR A 70 -6.93 -4.08 11.97
C TYR A 70 -6.36 -5.36 11.38
N ALA A 71 -7.07 -5.93 10.42
CA ALA A 71 -6.65 -7.16 9.74
C ALA A 71 -7.01 -7.09 8.27
N LEU A 72 -6.27 -7.82 7.45
CA LEU A 72 -6.63 -7.96 6.04
C LEU A 72 -7.88 -8.83 5.93
N THR A 73 -8.78 -8.44 5.03
CA THR A 73 -9.86 -9.32 4.59
C THR A 73 -9.29 -10.34 3.60
N PRO A 74 -10.04 -11.40 3.26
CA PRO A 74 -9.60 -12.29 2.16
C PRO A 74 -9.30 -11.52 0.87
N LEU A 75 -10.10 -10.49 0.58
CA LEU A 75 -9.84 -9.63 -0.58
C LEU A 75 -8.51 -8.86 -0.41
N GLY A 76 -8.25 -8.32 0.78
CA GLY A 76 -7.00 -7.64 1.05
C GLY A 76 -5.78 -8.55 0.90
N GLU A 77 -5.91 -9.80 1.28
CA GLU A 77 -4.83 -10.77 1.13
C GLU A 77 -4.45 -11.00 -0.34
N THR A 78 -5.41 -10.90 -1.24
CA THR A 78 -5.12 -11.07 -2.68
C THR A 78 -4.22 -9.98 -3.23
N LEU A 79 -4.13 -8.84 -2.54
CA LEU A 79 -3.30 -7.72 -2.98
C LEU A 79 -1.82 -7.89 -2.60
N LEU A 80 -1.51 -8.82 -1.70
CA LEU A 80 -0.13 -9.01 -1.24
C LEU A 80 0.83 -9.42 -2.36
N GLU A 81 0.40 -10.31 -3.25
CA GLU A 81 1.26 -10.76 -4.35
C GLU A 81 1.64 -9.62 -5.31
N PRO A 82 0.70 -8.80 -5.81
CA PRO A 82 1.07 -7.63 -6.61
C PRO A 82 2.00 -6.66 -5.87
N ILE A 83 1.76 -6.41 -4.59
CA ILE A 83 2.60 -5.51 -3.79
C ILE A 83 4.02 -6.07 -3.70
N GLU A 84 4.15 -7.37 -3.44
CA GLU A 84 5.46 -8.03 -3.40
C GLU A 84 6.17 -7.90 -4.74
N GLY A 85 5.44 -8.01 -5.85
CA GLY A 85 5.99 -7.82 -7.19
C GLY A 85 6.58 -6.43 -7.38
N PHE A 86 5.88 -5.39 -6.93
CA PHE A 86 6.42 -4.03 -6.96
C PHE A 86 7.69 -3.92 -6.10
N GLY A 87 7.69 -4.54 -4.93
CA GLY A 87 8.87 -4.56 -4.07
C GLY A 87 10.08 -5.22 -4.73
N ARG A 88 9.87 -6.33 -5.40
CA ARG A 88 10.94 -6.99 -6.14
C ARG A 88 11.46 -6.11 -7.28
N TRP A 89 10.55 -5.49 -8.02
CA TRP A 89 10.94 -4.57 -9.08
C TRP A 89 11.82 -3.44 -8.55
N ALA A 90 11.41 -2.85 -7.43
CA ALA A 90 12.17 -1.77 -6.80
C ALA A 90 13.53 -2.24 -6.30
N ALA A 91 13.62 -3.46 -5.76
CA ALA A 91 14.90 -4.03 -5.32
C ALA A 91 15.86 -4.24 -6.50
N GLU A 92 15.33 -4.62 -7.67
CA GLU A 92 16.14 -4.87 -8.86
C GLU A 92 16.51 -3.59 -9.61
N HIS A 93 15.62 -2.62 -9.65
CA HIS A 93 15.72 -1.46 -10.53
C HIS A 93 15.71 -0.10 -9.82
N GLY A 94 15.45 -0.08 -8.51
CA GLY A 94 15.33 1.17 -7.76
C GLY A 94 16.59 2.03 -7.84
N ASP A 95 17.77 1.42 -7.80
CA ASP A 95 19.03 2.16 -7.89
C ASP A 95 19.15 2.87 -9.23
N ASP A 96 18.69 2.25 -10.31
CA ASP A 96 18.71 2.87 -11.63
C ASP A 96 17.77 4.05 -11.70
N VAL A 97 16.61 3.96 -11.06
CA VAL A 97 15.66 5.09 -10.98
C VAL A 97 16.29 6.25 -10.22
N VAL A 98 16.89 5.98 -9.07
CA VAL A 98 17.53 7.01 -8.25
C VAL A 98 18.70 7.64 -9.02
N ALA A 99 19.49 6.83 -9.71
CA ALA A 99 20.60 7.33 -10.53
C ALA A 99 20.09 8.27 -11.63
N ALA A 100 18.99 7.90 -12.29
CA ALA A 100 18.38 8.75 -13.31
C ALA A 100 17.90 10.08 -12.72
N GLN A 101 17.25 10.04 -11.56
CA GLN A 101 16.78 11.23 -10.87
C GLN A 101 17.94 12.17 -10.51
N ASN A 102 19.08 11.60 -10.12
CA ASN A 102 20.25 12.40 -9.74
C ASN A 102 20.97 13.00 -10.94
N ARG A 103 20.85 12.40 -12.13
CA ARG A 103 21.46 12.95 -13.35
C ARG A 103 20.70 14.15 -13.89
N VAL A 104 19.38 14.11 -13.81
CA VAL A 104 18.52 15.16 -14.36
C VAL A 104 17.85 15.87 -13.21
N ARG A 105 18.56 16.80 -12.61
CA ARG A 105 17.97 17.60 -11.53
C ARG A 105 17.24 18.79 -12.11
N PRO A 106 15.99 19.02 -11.64
CA PRO A 106 15.32 20.27 -11.93
C PRO A 106 16.15 21.41 -11.37
N ALA A 107 16.23 22.48 -12.10
CA ALA A 107 16.95 23.68 -11.67
C ALA A 107 16.32 24.29 -10.44
#